data_b5a7bb7132ba6acbe07080dc01118d94
#
_entry.id   b5a7bb7132ba6acbe07080dc01118d94
#
_cell.length_a   1.000
_cell.length_b   1.000
_cell.length_c   1.000
_cell.angle_alpha   90.00
_cell.angle_beta   90.00
_cell.angle_gamma   90.00
#
_symmetry.space_group_name_H-M   'P 1'
#
loop_
_entity.id
_entity.type
_entity.pdbx_description
1 polymer ?
#
loop_
_entity_poly.entity_id
_entity_poly.type
_entity_poly.pdbx_seq_one_letter_code
_entity_poly.pdbx_strand_id
1 'polypeptide(L)'
;QEGALLSKAGDGTGYIMKEWFSDRECNIRDSYEIRQGISRLAMLHGQLRQIPVREEWNMGSICIESLEKEQERHVREMKRARNFIRGKRGKTEFELCVIDSFDHFFDQAKEAVRQMNSLFPENGITDRLEAAELAPEGSGENQGYLCHGDLDQHHVLMGNGYTAIIEYNRMHLGVQAEDLYRLMRKVMEKHSWDCDLGISML
;
A
#
# COMPACT_ATOMS: atom_id res chain seq x y z
N GLN A 1 -2.59 -5.05 34.25
CA GLN A 1 -2.02 -3.69 34.34
C GLN A 1 -2.93 -2.77 33.52
N GLU A 2 -3.69 -1.94 34.21
CA GLU A 2 -4.64 -1.03 33.57
C GLU A 2 -3.87 -0.06 32.65
N GLY A 3 -4.29 0.01 31.38
CA GLY A 3 -3.75 0.90 30.37
C GLY A 3 -2.53 0.41 29.58
N ALA A 4 -1.98 -0.77 29.85
CA ALA A 4 -0.86 -1.30 29.05
C ALA A 4 -1.40 -2.07 27.82
N LEU A 5 -1.09 -1.57 26.62
CA LEU A 5 -1.42 -2.24 25.35
C LEU A 5 -0.55 -3.47 25.08
N LEU A 6 0.66 -3.51 25.65
CA LEU A 6 1.63 -4.57 25.48
C LEU A 6 1.86 -5.28 26.82
N SER A 7 1.66 -6.58 26.85
CA SER A 7 2.05 -7.46 27.96
C SER A 7 3.29 -8.27 27.58
N LYS A 8 4.23 -8.43 28.53
CA LYS A 8 5.43 -9.25 28.31
C LYS A 8 5.36 -10.53 29.13
N ALA A 9 5.65 -11.67 28.53
CA ALA A 9 5.86 -12.92 29.22
C ALA A 9 7.23 -12.95 29.94
N GLY A 10 7.45 -13.94 30.78
CA GLY A 10 8.72 -14.09 31.53
C GLY A 10 9.95 -14.32 30.66
N ASP A 11 9.76 -14.77 29.42
CA ASP A 11 10.81 -14.95 28.39
C ASP A 11 11.07 -13.67 27.57
N GLY A 12 10.38 -12.56 27.87
CA GLY A 12 10.48 -11.29 27.17
C GLY A 12 9.57 -11.17 25.94
N THR A 13 8.84 -12.21 25.56
CA THR A 13 7.90 -12.17 24.44
C THR A 13 6.78 -11.17 24.68
N GLY A 14 6.55 -10.29 23.72
CA GLY A 14 5.48 -9.29 23.78
C GLY A 14 4.17 -9.83 23.24
N TYR A 15 3.09 -9.59 23.96
CA TYR A 15 1.72 -9.97 23.58
C TYR A 15 0.83 -8.74 23.59
N ILE A 16 -0.05 -8.64 22.61
CA ILE A 16 -1.15 -7.68 22.58
C ILE A 16 -2.47 -8.46 22.58
N MET A 17 -3.46 -7.93 23.26
CA MET A 17 -4.82 -8.45 23.22
C MET A 17 -5.62 -7.57 22.26
N LYS A 18 -6.26 -8.19 21.27
CA LYS A 18 -7.13 -7.51 20.30
C LYS A 18 -8.55 -8.05 20.43
N GLU A 19 -9.52 -7.23 20.11
CA GLU A 19 -10.87 -7.70 19.88
C GLU A 19 -10.89 -8.66 18.70
N TRP A 20 -11.59 -9.77 18.85
CA TRP A 20 -11.77 -10.75 17.79
C TRP A 20 -13.04 -10.47 17.01
N PHE A 21 -12.90 -10.28 15.73
CA PHE A 21 -14.02 -10.14 14.79
C PHE A 21 -14.26 -11.49 14.13
N SER A 22 -15.50 -12.02 14.27
CA SER A 22 -15.92 -13.28 13.64
C SER A 22 -16.71 -13.06 12.34
N ASP A 23 -16.73 -11.81 11.86
CA ASP A 23 -17.47 -11.44 10.67
C ASP A 23 -16.80 -11.97 9.40
N ARG A 24 -17.59 -12.11 8.35
CA ARG A 24 -17.06 -12.56 7.07
C ARG A 24 -16.25 -11.49 6.36
N GLU A 25 -15.34 -11.95 5.51
CA GLU A 25 -14.54 -11.08 4.65
C GLU A 25 -15.41 -10.40 3.57
N CYS A 26 -14.93 -9.29 3.05
CA CYS A 26 -15.53 -8.56 1.94
C CYS A 26 -15.62 -9.44 0.68
N ASN A 27 -16.81 -9.56 0.11
CA ASN A 27 -17.00 -10.22 -1.17
C ASN A 27 -16.69 -9.25 -2.31
N ILE A 28 -15.49 -9.36 -2.87
CA ILE A 28 -15.05 -8.50 -3.99
C ILE A 28 -15.78 -8.77 -5.31
N ARG A 29 -16.77 -9.64 -5.36
CA ARG A 29 -17.72 -9.77 -6.50
C ARG A 29 -18.98 -8.95 -6.30
N ASP A 30 -19.20 -8.42 -5.11
CA ASP A 30 -20.31 -7.56 -4.79
C ASP A 30 -19.88 -6.08 -4.80
N SER A 31 -20.35 -5.34 -5.79
CA SER A 31 -20.00 -3.93 -5.97
C SER A 31 -20.45 -3.03 -4.80
N TYR A 32 -21.47 -3.44 -4.05
CA TYR A 32 -21.87 -2.72 -2.85
C TYR A 32 -20.85 -2.88 -1.71
N GLU A 33 -20.39 -4.11 -1.47
CA GLU A 33 -19.40 -4.37 -0.44
C GLU A 33 -18.04 -3.76 -0.78
N ILE A 34 -17.65 -3.78 -2.05
CA ILE A 34 -16.44 -3.08 -2.52
C ILE A 34 -16.51 -1.60 -2.14
N ARG A 35 -17.62 -0.92 -2.45
CA ARG A 35 -17.80 0.50 -2.11
C ARG A 35 -17.79 0.75 -0.60
N GLN A 36 -18.38 -0.14 0.19
CA GLN A 36 -18.31 -0.06 1.66
C GLN A 36 -16.87 -0.17 2.17
N GLY A 37 -16.10 -1.11 1.63
CA GLY A 37 -14.68 -1.28 1.97
C GLY A 37 -13.86 -0.04 1.64
N ILE A 38 -14.04 0.53 0.44
CA ILE A 38 -13.34 1.75 0.01
C ILE A 38 -13.75 2.97 0.86
N SER A 39 -15.05 3.13 1.13
CA SER A 39 -15.52 4.20 2.01
C SER A 39 -14.91 4.06 3.42
N ARG A 40 -14.81 2.83 3.93
CA ARG A 40 -14.17 2.59 5.22
C ARG A 40 -12.68 2.88 5.19
N LEU A 41 -11.99 2.56 4.10
CA LEU A 41 -10.58 2.92 3.90
C LEU A 41 -10.39 4.44 3.90
N ALA A 42 -11.22 5.18 3.17
CA ALA A 42 -11.15 6.65 3.16
C ALA A 42 -11.33 7.25 4.56
N MET A 43 -12.27 6.72 5.35
CA MET A 43 -12.46 7.13 6.76
C MET A 43 -11.23 6.80 7.61
N LEU A 44 -10.65 5.61 7.45
CA LEU A 44 -9.43 5.20 8.14
C LEU A 44 -8.28 6.15 7.80
N HIS A 45 -8.04 6.42 6.52
CA HIS A 45 -7.00 7.36 6.09
C HIS A 45 -7.19 8.76 6.70
N GLY A 46 -8.43 9.26 6.76
CA GLY A 46 -8.73 10.53 7.43
C GLY A 46 -8.37 10.52 8.92
N GLN A 47 -8.58 9.40 9.61
CA GLN A 47 -8.19 9.23 11.02
C GLN A 47 -6.65 9.11 11.17
N LEU A 48 -6.00 8.31 10.32
CA LEU A 48 -4.56 8.10 10.37
C LEU A 48 -3.75 9.38 10.10
N ARG A 49 -4.28 10.30 9.28
CA ARG A 49 -3.68 11.63 9.05
C ARG A 49 -3.64 12.51 10.29
N GLN A 50 -4.49 12.26 11.26
CA GLN A 50 -4.55 13.02 12.51
C GLN A 50 -3.59 12.49 13.59
N ILE A 51 -2.94 11.36 13.33
CA ILE A 51 -2.00 10.76 14.27
C ILE A 51 -0.61 11.36 14.01
N PRO A 52 -0.06 12.15 14.96
CA PRO A 52 1.28 12.69 14.82
C PRO A 52 2.31 11.58 14.93
N VAL A 53 3.37 11.67 14.14
CA VAL A 53 4.56 10.82 14.30
C VAL A 53 5.19 11.13 15.66
N ARG A 54 5.60 10.12 16.41
CA ARG A 54 6.19 10.26 17.74
C ARG A 54 7.60 9.72 17.74
N GLU A 55 8.49 10.40 18.43
CA GLU A 55 9.90 10.02 18.58
C GLU A 55 10.10 8.63 19.21
N GLU A 56 9.14 8.23 20.09
CA GLU A 56 9.22 6.92 20.76
C GLU A 56 8.92 5.73 19.82
N TRP A 57 8.47 5.99 18.62
CA TRP A 57 8.20 4.92 17.65
C TRP A 57 9.51 4.32 17.14
N ASN A 58 9.49 3.01 16.92
CA ASN A 58 10.59 2.36 16.23
C ASN A 58 10.56 2.72 14.74
N MET A 59 11.16 3.85 14.38
CA MET A 59 11.20 4.37 13.02
C MET A 59 11.81 3.35 12.04
N GLY A 60 12.78 2.55 12.47
CA GLY A 60 13.36 1.50 11.63
C GLY A 60 12.39 0.40 11.20
N SER A 61 11.25 0.22 11.91
CA SER A 61 10.21 -0.73 11.52
C SER A 61 9.02 -0.08 10.81
N ILE A 62 8.85 1.24 10.92
CA ILE A 62 7.74 1.99 10.32
C ILE A 62 8.14 2.63 9.00
N CYS A 63 9.39 3.05 8.85
CA CYS A 63 9.91 3.56 7.58
C CYS A 63 10.30 2.41 6.67
N ILE A 64 9.71 2.38 5.48
CA ILE A 64 10.02 1.42 4.43
C ILE A 64 10.80 2.11 3.30
N GLU A 65 11.28 1.32 2.33
CA GLU A 65 11.86 1.85 1.11
C GLU A 65 10.91 2.86 0.46
N SER A 66 11.44 3.99 -0.02
CA SER A 66 10.58 4.98 -0.69
C SER A 66 9.96 4.40 -1.95
N LEU A 67 8.73 4.83 -2.26
CA LEU A 67 7.97 4.37 -3.42
C LEU A 67 8.74 4.62 -4.73
N GLU A 68 9.52 5.69 -4.83
CA GLU A 68 10.37 5.98 -5.98
C GLU A 68 11.44 4.91 -6.18
N LYS A 69 12.18 4.57 -5.10
CA LYS A 69 13.22 3.54 -5.15
C LYS A 69 12.63 2.18 -5.49
N GLU A 70 11.46 1.87 -4.96
CA GLU A 70 10.73 0.65 -5.29
C GLU A 70 10.36 0.60 -6.77
N GLN A 71 9.79 1.67 -7.33
CA GLN A 71 9.44 1.75 -8.73
C GLN A 71 10.66 1.69 -9.65
N GLU A 72 11.74 2.36 -9.31
CA GLU A 72 13.00 2.24 -10.05
C GLU A 72 13.55 0.81 -10.03
N ARG A 73 13.41 0.11 -8.90
CA ARG A 73 13.77 -1.30 -8.79
C ARG A 73 12.92 -2.14 -9.74
N HIS A 74 11.60 -1.93 -9.80
CA HIS A 74 10.71 -2.63 -10.72
C HIS A 74 11.04 -2.37 -12.19
N VAL A 75 11.39 -1.14 -12.56
CA VAL A 75 11.87 -0.82 -13.92
C VAL A 75 13.15 -1.58 -14.26
N ARG A 76 14.10 -1.71 -13.30
CA ARG A 76 15.30 -2.54 -13.50
C ARG A 76 14.97 -4.03 -13.63
N GLU A 77 14.01 -4.53 -12.86
CA GLU A 77 13.53 -5.92 -12.92
C GLU A 77 12.85 -6.23 -14.25
N MET A 78 12.04 -5.33 -14.79
CA MET A 78 11.46 -5.46 -16.13
C MET A 78 12.55 -5.66 -17.20
N LYS A 79 13.61 -4.84 -17.18
CA LYS A 79 14.77 -5.00 -18.11
C LYS A 79 15.44 -6.38 -17.95
N ARG A 80 15.64 -6.83 -16.71
CA ARG A 80 16.24 -8.13 -16.43
C ARG A 80 15.38 -9.27 -16.97
N ALA A 81 14.07 -9.22 -16.74
CA ALA A 81 13.10 -10.20 -17.25
C ALA A 81 13.13 -10.26 -18.78
N ARG A 82 13.08 -9.10 -19.45
CA ARG A 82 13.21 -9.04 -20.93
C ARG A 82 14.50 -9.70 -21.43
N ASN A 83 15.65 -9.34 -20.84
CA ASN A 83 16.94 -9.87 -21.24
C ASN A 83 17.03 -11.39 -21.03
N PHE A 84 16.48 -11.88 -19.92
CA PHE A 84 16.38 -13.31 -19.65
C PHE A 84 15.54 -14.03 -20.72
N ILE A 85 14.35 -13.53 -21.03
CA ILE A 85 13.47 -14.12 -22.06
C ILE A 85 14.15 -14.08 -23.44
N ARG A 86 14.79 -12.96 -23.79
CA ARG A 86 15.51 -12.82 -25.09
C ARG A 86 16.63 -13.83 -25.23
N GLY A 87 17.33 -14.19 -24.16
CA GLY A 87 18.40 -15.17 -24.15
C GLY A 87 17.95 -16.63 -24.27
N LYS A 88 16.67 -16.94 -24.10
CA LYS A 88 16.16 -18.31 -24.22
C LYS A 88 16.16 -18.77 -25.67
N ARG A 89 16.62 -20.01 -25.91
CA ARG A 89 16.61 -20.64 -27.26
C ARG A 89 15.17 -20.93 -27.73
N GLY A 90 14.31 -21.46 -26.84
CA GLY A 90 12.88 -21.68 -27.07
C GLY A 90 12.06 -20.75 -26.21
N LYS A 91 11.05 -20.10 -26.76
CA LYS A 91 10.14 -19.19 -26.07
C LYS A 91 8.70 -19.72 -26.16
N THR A 92 7.95 -19.58 -25.09
CA THR A 92 6.51 -19.84 -25.07
C THR A 92 5.76 -18.69 -25.76
N GLU A 93 4.50 -18.91 -26.14
CA GLU A 93 3.64 -17.87 -26.73
C GLU A 93 3.51 -16.66 -25.79
N PHE A 94 3.38 -16.91 -24.48
CA PHE A 94 3.36 -15.83 -23.47
C PHE A 94 4.66 -15.01 -23.48
N GLU A 95 5.82 -15.67 -23.53
CA GLU A 95 7.11 -14.98 -23.57
C GLU A 95 7.30 -14.16 -24.85
N LEU A 96 6.77 -14.64 -25.98
CA LEU A 96 6.76 -13.86 -27.23
C LEU A 96 5.87 -12.63 -27.10
N CYS A 97 4.67 -12.78 -26.52
CA CYS A 97 3.76 -11.66 -26.25
C CYS A 97 4.41 -10.62 -25.31
N VAL A 98 5.13 -11.06 -24.26
CA VAL A 98 5.85 -10.17 -23.34
C VAL A 98 6.93 -9.37 -24.09
N ILE A 99 7.68 -10.01 -24.99
CA ILE A 99 8.72 -9.31 -25.77
C ILE A 99 8.10 -8.27 -26.72
N ASP A 100 7.02 -8.65 -27.40
CA ASP A 100 6.34 -7.81 -28.38
C ASP A 100 5.73 -6.54 -27.73
N SER A 101 5.10 -6.71 -26.59
CA SER A 101 4.48 -5.61 -25.85
C SER A 101 5.42 -4.85 -24.89
N PHE A 102 6.66 -5.33 -24.73
CA PHE A 102 7.58 -4.84 -23.69
C PHE A 102 7.82 -3.34 -23.75
N ASP A 103 8.15 -2.81 -24.93
CA ASP A 103 8.55 -1.41 -25.05
C ASP A 103 7.40 -0.47 -24.69
N HIS A 104 6.15 -0.84 -25.02
CA HIS A 104 4.96 -0.10 -24.63
C HIS A 104 4.83 0.00 -23.09
N PHE A 105 4.84 -1.14 -22.39
CA PHE A 105 4.69 -1.13 -20.92
C PHE A 105 5.91 -0.57 -20.21
N PHE A 106 7.09 -0.76 -20.78
CA PHE A 106 8.31 -0.22 -20.23
C PHE A 106 8.37 1.32 -20.31
N ASP A 107 7.86 1.90 -21.39
CA ASP A 107 7.75 3.35 -21.52
C ASP A 107 6.71 3.92 -20.55
N GLN A 108 5.60 3.23 -20.34
CA GLN A 108 4.62 3.59 -19.31
C GLN A 108 5.23 3.53 -17.90
N ALA A 109 6.01 2.49 -17.58
CA ALA A 109 6.67 2.37 -16.28
C ALA A 109 7.68 3.50 -16.03
N LYS A 110 8.47 3.87 -17.05
CA LYS A 110 9.39 5.03 -16.97
C LYS A 110 8.63 6.34 -16.77
N GLU A 111 7.52 6.51 -17.48
CA GLU A 111 6.70 7.70 -17.35
C GLU A 111 6.08 7.79 -15.95
N ALA A 112 5.61 6.68 -15.38
CA ALA A 112 5.12 6.63 -14.01
C ALA A 112 6.20 7.06 -12.99
N VAL A 113 7.44 6.54 -13.12
CA VAL A 113 8.57 6.98 -12.28
C VAL A 113 8.85 8.47 -12.44
N ARG A 114 8.82 8.98 -13.68
CA ARG A 114 9.05 10.40 -13.94
C ARG A 114 7.97 11.28 -13.29
N GLN A 115 6.71 10.88 -13.37
CA GLN A 115 5.60 11.60 -12.72
C GLN A 115 5.73 11.56 -11.21
N MET A 116 6.06 10.41 -10.63
CA MET A 116 6.31 10.29 -9.20
C MET A 116 7.43 11.22 -8.73
N ASN A 117 8.57 11.25 -9.44
CA ASN A 117 9.68 12.15 -9.13
C ASN A 117 9.30 13.63 -9.26
N SER A 118 8.33 13.99 -10.12
CA SER A 118 7.81 15.35 -10.20
C SER A 118 6.86 15.74 -9.06
N LEU A 119 6.11 14.76 -8.54
CA LEU A 119 5.23 14.95 -7.39
C LEU A 119 6.01 14.99 -6.05
N PHE A 120 7.14 14.30 -6.01
CA PHE A 120 7.99 14.15 -4.84
C PHE A 120 9.44 14.55 -5.20
N PRO A 121 9.73 15.85 -5.49
CA PRO A 121 11.05 16.27 -5.94
C PRO A 121 12.12 16.06 -4.88
N GLU A 122 13.20 15.38 -5.27
CA GLU A 122 14.53 15.19 -4.68
C GLU A 122 14.65 14.64 -3.25
N ASN A 123 13.67 14.84 -2.39
CA ASN A 123 13.71 14.31 -1.04
C ASN A 123 12.62 13.27 -0.91
N GLY A 124 12.94 12.01 -0.98
CA GLY A 124 11.99 10.92 -0.75
C GLY A 124 11.23 11.08 0.57
N ILE A 125 10.20 10.29 0.79
CA ILE A 125 9.40 10.31 2.03
C ILE A 125 10.29 10.23 3.28
N THR A 126 11.42 9.51 3.21
CA THR A 126 12.42 9.38 4.30
C THR A 126 13.12 10.69 4.62
N ASP A 127 13.58 11.45 3.62
CA ASP A 127 14.24 12.74 3.84
C ASP A 127 13.27 13.80 4.36
N ARG A 128 11.97 13.63 4.05
CA ARG A 128 10.90 14.49 4.57
C ARG A 128 10.55 14.21 6.02
N LEU A 129 10.73 12.97 6.47
CA LEU A 129 10.58 12.63 7.88
C LEU A 129 11.69 13.27 8.72
N GLU A 130 12.95 13.28 8.23
CA GLU A 130 14.06 13.98 8.87
C GLU A 130 13.86 15.51 8.84
N ALA A 131 13.29 16.05 7.75
CA ALA A 131 12.95 17.48 7.67
C ALA A 131 11.76 17.87 8.56
N ALA A 132 10.86 16.94 8.87
CA ALA A 132 9.72 17.18 9.76
C ALA A 132 10.12 17.37 11.21
N GLU A 133 11.22 16.76 11.67
CA GLU A 133 11.80 17.01 13.00
C GLU A 133 12.28 18.47 13.17
N LEU A 134 12.55 19.17 12.05
CA LEU A 134 13.04 20.56 12.03
C LEU A 134 11.96 21.58 11.60
N ALA A 135 10.75 21.12 11.21
CA ALA A 135 9.71 21.99 10.69
C ALA A 135 8.80 22.52 11.81
N PRO A 136 8.43 23.82 11.80
CA PRO A 136 7.50 24.37 12.77
C PRO A 136 6.11 23.73 12.63
N GLU A 137 5.41 23.58 13.78
CA GLU A 137 4.05 23.07 13.86
C GLU A 137 3.14 23.75 12.80
N GLY A 138 2.62 22.96 11.87
CA GLY A 138 1.67 23.44 10.83
C GLY A 138 2.11 23.27 9.38
N SER A 139 3.33 22.81 9.06
CA SER A 139 3.81 22.64 7.68
C SER A 139 3.51 21.23 7.11
N GLY A 140 2.27 20.74 7.29
CA GLY A 140 1.85 19.36 7.06
C GLY A 140 1.69 18.87 5.61
N GLU A 141 2.17 19.60 4.59
CA GLU A 141 1.79 19.27 3.19
C GLU A 141 2.62 18.16 2.52
N ASN A 142 3.70 17.66 3.15
CA ASN A 142 4.62 16.72 2.48
C ASN A 142 5.11 15.55 3.35
N GLN A 143 4.49 15.27 4.46
CA GLN A 143 4.85 14.13 5.31
C GLN A 143 4.15 12.86 4.82
N GLY A 144 4.85 11.71 4.83
CA GLY A 144 4.21 10.41 4.72
C GLY A 144 3.17 10.23 5.83
N TYR A 145 2.06 9.61 5.51
CA TYR A 145 1.01 9.29 6.48
C TYR A 145 1.08 7.81 6.85
N LEU A 146 0.51 7.46 7.99
CA LEU A 146 0.33 6.06 8.33
C LEU A 146 -0.57 5.39 7.28
N CYS A 147 -0.08 4.27 6.74
CA CYS A 147 -0.75 3.39 5.80
C CYS A 147 -1.04 2.06 6.47
N HIS A 148 -2.05 1.33 6.04
CA HIS A 148 -2.31 -0.04 6.48
C HIS A 148 -1.17 -0.98 6.03
N GLY A 149 -0.72 -0.81 4.78
CA GLY A 149 0.46 -1.46 4.22
C GLY A 149 0.25 -2.85 3.64
N ASP A 150 -0.89 -3.48 3.90
CA ASP A 150 -1.22 -4.82 3.37
C ASP A 150 -2.73 -5.00 3.14
N LEU A 151 -3.39 -3.97 2.62
CA LEU A 151 -4.84 -3.98 2.49
C LEU A 151 -5.30 -4.81 1.28
N ASP A 152 -6.10 -5.82 1.56
CA ASP A 152 -6.87 -6.56 0.55
C ASP A 152 -8.26 -6.94 1.12
N GLN A 153 -9.02 -7.75 0.39
CA GLN A 153 -10.38 -8.14 0.80
C GLN A 153 -10.43 -8.95 2.09
N HIS A 154 -9.36 -9.66 2.45
CA HIS A 154 -9.29 -10.47 3.67
C HIS A 154 -9.17 -9.63 4.93
N HIS A 155 -8.67 -8.39 4.77
CA HIS A 155 -8.53 -7.42 5.84
C HIS A 155 -9.75 -6.49 5.97
N VAL A 156 -10.77 -6.67 5.13
CA VAL A 156 -12.03 -5.92 5.17
C VAL A 156 -13.15 -6.85 5.60
N LEU A 157 -13.69 -6.66 6.79
CA LEU A 157 -14.77 -7.48 7.37
C LEU A 157 -16.11 -6.78 7.23
N MET A 158 -17.12 -7.57 6.86
CA MET A 158 -18.50 -7.13 6.68
C MET A 158 -19.35 -7.61 7.85
N GLY A 159 -19.54 -6.74 8.84
CA GLY A 159 -20.38 -6.99 10.00
C GLY A 159 -21.83 -6.55 9.78
N ASN A 160 -22.67 -6.82 10.78
CA ASN A 160 -24.07 -6.39 10.77
C ASN A 160 -24.17 -4.88 11.04
N GLY A 161 -24.28 -4.11 9.96
CA GLY A 161 -24.38 -2.63 10.01
C GLY A 161 -23.05 -1.90 10.15
N TYR A 162 -21.91 -2.58 9.97
CA TYR A 162 -20.59 -1.95 9.97
C TYR A 162 -19.61 -2.66 9.04
N THR A 163 -18.56 -1.94 8.67
CA THR A 163 -17.39 -2.48 7.96
C THR A 163 -16.16 -2.22 8.81
N ALA A 164 -15.34 -3.23 9.04
CA ALA A 164 -14.09 -3.11 9.79
C ALA A 164 -12.87 -3.38 8.90
N ILE A 165 -11.78 -2.67 9.14
CA ILE A 165 -10.46 -2.99 8.61
C ILE A 165 -9.64 -3.52 9.76
N ILE A 166 -8.93 -4.64 9.54
CA ILE A 166 -8.20 -5.39 10.56
C ILE A 166 -6.76 -5.66 10.13
N GLU A 167 -5.95 -6.16 11.07
CA GLU A 167 -4.58 -6.63 10.83
C GLU A 167 -3.57 -5.57 10.37
N TYR A 168 -3.34 -4.58 11.21
CA TYR A 168 -2.38 -3.49 10.98
C TYR A 168 -0.90 -3.87 11.16
N ASN A 169 -0.53 -5.13 10.94
CA ASN A 169 0.82 -5.64 11.20
C ASN A 169 1.88 -5.10 10.24
N ARG A 170 1.46 -4.55 9.11
CA ARG A 170 2.32 -3.96 8.07
C ARG A 170 2.23 -2.44 8.02
N MET A 171 1.65 -1.81 9.07
CA MET A 171 1.59 -0.35 9.12
C MET A 171 2.96 0.28 8.91
N HIS A 172 2.99 1.30 8.08
CA HIS A 172 4.20 2.08 7.80
C HIS A 172 3.84 3.52 7.42
N LEU A 173 4.85 4.36 7.38
CA LEU A 173 4.72 5.73 6.87
C LEU A 173 4.94 5.72 5.35
N GLY A 174 3.98 6.25 4.61
CA GLY A 174 4.01 6.21 3.16
C GLY A 174 2.88 7.01 2.50
N VAL A 175 2.60 6.68 1.26
CA VAL A 175 1.54 7.30 0.44
C VAL A 175 0.27 6.47 0.58
N GLN A 176 -0.76 7.01 1.23
CA GLN A 176 -2.02 6.28 1.48
C GLN A 176 -2.73 5.76 0.22
N ALA A 177 -2.45 6.35 -0.95
CA ALA A 177 -2.95 5.84 -2.22
C ALA A 177 -2.46 4.39 -2.52
N GLU A 178 -1.38 3.94 -1.88
CA GLU A 178 -0.88 2.56 -2.02
C GLU A 178 -1.88 1.55 -1.44
N ASP A 179 -2.50 1.83 -0.29
CA ASP A 179 -3.52 0.95 0.28
C ASP A 179 -4.73 0.83 -0.67
N LEU A 180 -5.17 1.96 -1.24
CA LEU A 180 -6.25 1.95 -2.23
C LEU A 180 -5.86 1.15 -3.47
N TYR A 181 -4.65 1.35 -3.99
CA TYR A 181 -4.13 0.59 -5.14
C TYR A 181 -4.12 -0.92 -4.85
N ARG A 182 -3.66 -1.34 -3.67
CA ARG A 182 -3.60 -2.77 -3.29
C ARG A 182 -5.00 -3.40 -3.30
N LEU A 183 -5.99 -2.75 -2.68
CA LEU A 183 -7.37 -3.20 -2.67
C LEU A 183 -7.99 -3.20 -4.07
N MET A 184 -7.85 -2.10 -4.81
CA MET A 184 -8.37 -1.98 -6.19
C MET A 184 -7.78 -3.05 -7.11
N ARG A 185 -6.48 -3.30 -7.06
CA ARG A 185 -5.82 -4.33 -7.87
C ARG A 185 -6.45 -5.69 -7.66
N LYS A 186 -6.73 -6.08 -6.41
CA LYS A 186 -7.39 -7.36 -6.09
C LYS A 186 -8.81 -7.45 -6.64
N VAL A 187 -9.56 -6.36 -6.55
CA VAL A 187 -10.89 -6.27 -7.14
C VAL A 187 -10.82 -6.37 -8.65
N MET A 188 -9.97 -5.57 -9.30
CA MET A 188 -9.83 -5.52 -10.75
C MET A 188 -9.40 -6.87 -11.36
N GLU A 189 -8.48 -7.60 -10.70
CA GLU A 189 -8.08 -8.96 -11.09
C GLU A 189 -9.28 -9.92 -11.16
N LYS A 190 -10.26 -9.77 -10.28
CA LYS A 190 -11.47 -10.62 -10.24
C LYS A 190 -12.58 -10.18 -11.19
N HIS A 191 -12.52 -8.95 -11.66
CA HIS A 191 -13.48 -8.34 -12.58
C HIS A 191 -12.90 -8.15 -13.99
N SER A 192 -11.88 -8.93 -14.37
CA SER A 192 -11.27 -8.88 -15.71
C SER A 192 -10.84 -7.46 -16.12
N TRP A 193 -10.42 -6.65 -15.15
CA TRP A 193 -9.98 -5.25 -15.34
C TRP A 193 -11.06 -4.34 -15.92
N ASP A 194 -12.31 -4.49 -15.46
CA ASP A 194 -13.43 -3.61 -15.81
C ASP A 194 -13.13 -2.17 -15.40
N CYS A 195 -12.89 -1.31 -16.40
CA CYS A 195 -12.52 0.08 -16.19
C CYS A 195 -13.65 0.91 -15.57
N ASP A 196 -14.92 0.62 -15.88
CA ASP A 196 -16.06 1.36 -15.33
C ASP A 196 -16.20 1.07 -13.83
N LEU A 197 -16.01 -0.19 -13.43
CA LEU A 197 -15.91 -0.54 -12.02
C LEU A 197 -14.73 0.18 -11.37
N GLY A 198 -13.55 0.17 -12.00
CA GLY A 198 -12.34 0.85 -11.49
C GLY A 198 -12.58 2.33 -11.23
N ILE A 199 -13.17 3.05 -12.19
CA ILE A 199 -13.52 4.47 -12.05
C ILE A 199 -14.52 4.69 -10.92
N SER A 200 -15.49 3.79 -10.75
CA SER A 200 -16.49 3.90 -9.68
C SER A 200 -15.92 3.74 -8.26
N MET A 201 -14.70 3.24 -8.13
CA MET A 201 -13.97 3.05 -6.87
C MET A 201 -13.12 4.27 -6.46
N LEU A 202 -12.87 5.20 -7.38
CA LEU A 202 -12.13 6.46 -7.12
C LEU A 202 -13.04 7.57 -6.64
#